data_2c4336c91c915dd627a4e6013febe4f6
#
_entry.id   2c4336c91c915dd627a4e6013febe4f6
#
_cell.length_a   1.000
_cell.length_b   1.000
_cell.length_c   1.000
_cell.angle_alpha   90.00
_cell.angle_beta   90.00
_cell.angle_gamma   90.00
#
_symmetry.space_group_name_H-M   'P 1'
#
loop_
_entity.id
_entity.type
_entity.pdbx_description
1 polymer ?
#
loop_
_entity_poly.entity_id
_entity_poly.type
_entity_poly.pdbx_seq_one_letter_code
_entity_poly.pdbx_strand_id
1 'polypeptide(L)'
;LMAAQHAAEYDTVACIGGDGTLSEVVSGLMQVPNPPPLGYIPMGTTNDVASTLGLPKNATDAALRIVTGTPTAFDVGSFGDQSFFTYVAAFGAFTAVSYETPQNEKQALGHLAYVLEAIGRLNSIDHYCAHVEYDGGTVDGDFIFGGVSNSTSVAGMVRLRKDLVSLGDGLFETLLIRCPQQFGDLSRIISGVLNQ
;
A
#
# COMPACT_ATOMS: atom_id res chain seq x y z
N LEU A 1 -6.49 -21.12 -6.17
CA LEU A 1 -5.26 -20.49 -6.69
C LEU A 1 -4.12 -21.49 -6.61
N MET A 2 -3.26 -21.57 -7.65
CA MET A 2 -2.14 -22.55 -7.71
C MET A 2 -1.24 -22.49 -6.47
N ALA A 3 -0.90 -21.29 -5.98
CA ALA A 3 -0.09 -21.14 -4.78
C ALA A 3 -0.72 -21.86 -3.56
N ALA A 4 -2.01 -21.68 -3.32
CA ALA A 4 -2.69 -22.34 -2.21
C ALA A 4 -2.69 -23.89 -2.31
N GLN A 5 -2.69 -24.42 -3.53
CA GLN A 5 -2.79 -25.87 -3.78
C GLN A 5 -1.45 -26.59 -3.72
N HIS A 6 -0.36 -25.93 -4.12
CA HIS A 6 0.92 -26.58 -4.35
C HIS A 6 2.08 -26.02 -3.52
N ALA A 7 1.93 -24.88 -2.85
CA ALA A 7 3.04 -24.25 -2.13
C ALA A 7 3.71 -25.19 -1.11
N ALA A 8 2.94 -26.03 -0.43
CA ALA A 8 3.46 -26.96 0.57
C ALA A 8 4.37 -28.08 -0.01
N GLU A 9 4.42 -28.23 -1.32
CA GLU A 9 5.26 -29.21 -2.01
C GLU A 9 6.68 -28.68 -2.30
N TYR A 10 6.93 -27.39 -2.03
CA TYR A 10 8.17 -26.71 -2.43
C TYR A 10 8.81 -25.94 -1.28
N ASP A 11 10.14 -25.83 -1.31
CA ASP A 11 10.93 -25.07 -0.33
C ASP A 11 10.84 -23.55 -0.56
N THR A 12 10.45 -23.13 -1.75
CA THR A 12 10.33 -21.70 -2.14
C THR A 12 9.32 -21.55 -3.27
N VAL A 13 8.52 -20.51 -3.22
CA VAL A 13 7.63 -20.10 -4.32
C VAL A 13 8.24 -18.85 -4.96
N ALA A 14 8.29 -18.79 -6.30
CA ALA A 14 8.71 -17.60 -7.02
C ALA A 14 7.53 -16.97 -7.75
N CYS A 15 7.31 -15.68 -7.52
CA CYS A 15 6.34 -14.85 -8.23
C CYS A 15 7.05 -14.01 -9.29
N ILE A 16 6.59 -14.09 -10.54
CA ILE A 16 7.07 -13.27 -11.64
C ILE A 16 5.90 -12.44 -12.15
N GLY A 17 5.95 -11.11 -11.98
CA GLY A 17 4.86 -10.23 -12.40
C GLY A 17 4.91 -8.86 -11.77
N GLY A 18 3.79 -8.15 -11.77
CA GLY A 18 3.59 -6.87 -11.08
C GLY A 18 2.99 -7.04 -9.70
N ASP A 19 2.68 -5.92 -9.04
CA ASP A 19 2.11 -5.88 -7.67
C ASP A 19 0.78 -6.64 -7.56
N GLY A 20 -0.07 -6.61 -8.59
CA GLY A 20 -1.32 -7.39 -8.63
C GLY A 20 -1.09 -8.89 -8.61
N THR A 21 -0.15 -9.40 -9.43
CA THR A 21 0.23 -10.82 -9.44
C THR A 21 0.83 -11.24 -8.10
N LEU A 22 1.67 -10.38 -7.52
CA LEU A 22 2.24 -10.61 -6.18
C LEU A 22 1.14 -10.72 -5.13
N SER A 23 0.17 -9.81 -5.14
CA SER A 23 -0.97 -9.82 -4.20
C SER A 23 -1.80 -11.10 -4.31
N GLU A 24 -2.04 -11.59 -5.51
CA GLU A 24 -2.74 -12.87 -5.71
C GLU A 24 -1.94 -14.06 -5.18
N VAL A 25 -0.64 -14.11 -5.44
CA VAL A 25 0.24 -15.20 -4.94
C VAL A 25 0.28 -15.17 -3.42
N VAL A 26 0.46 -14.00 -2.81
CA VAL A 26 0.45 -13.84 -1.34
C VAL A 26 -0.90 -14.28 -0.76
N SER A 27 -2.02 -13.86 -1.34
CA SER A 27 -3.36 -14.28 -0.89
C SER A 27 -3.54 -15.80 -0.94
N GLY A 28 -2.91 -16.46 -1.91
CA GLY A 28 -2.87 -17.92 -1.97
C GLY A 28 -1.98 -18.52 -0.88
N LEU A 29 -0.80 -17.97 -0.64
CA LEU A 29 0.13 -18.45 0.39
C LEU A 29 -0.43 -18.28 1.81
N MET A 30 -1.17 -17.19 2.07
CA MET A 30 -1.80 -16.97 3.38
C MET A 30 -2.88 -18.00 3.73
N GLN A 31 -3.30 -18.82 2.79
CA GLN A 31 -4.22 -19.95 3.03
C GLN A 31 -3.48 -21.25 3.38
N VAL A 32 -2.15 -21.26 3.29
CA VAL A 32 -1.32 -22.45 3.55
C VAL A 32 -0.76 -22.36 4.97
N PRO A 33 -0.95 -23.38 5.81
CA PRO A 33 -0.25 -23.43 7.09
C PRO A 33 1.27 -23.47 6.87
N ASN A 34 2.01 -22.55 7.47
CA ASN A 34 3.47 -22.43 7.31
C ASN A 34 3.90 -22.31 5.83
N PRO A 35 3.52 -21.24 5.13
CA PRO A 35 3.88 -21.10 3.73
C PRO A 35 5.39 -21.02 3.55
N PRO A 36 5.92 -21.54 2.43
CA PRO A 36 7.32 -21.39 2.11
C PRO A 36 7.68 -19.92 1.81
N PRO A 37 8.96 -19.55 1.89
CA PRO A 37 9.42 -18.24 1.48
C PRO A 37 8.99 -17.91 0.06
N LEU A 38 8.64 -16.63 -0.15
CA LEU A 38 8.25 -16.10 -1.45
C LEU A 38 9.39 -15.29 -2.05
N GLY A 39 9.87 -15.67 -3.22
CA GLY A 39 10.75 -14.87 -4.06
C GLY A 39 9.94 -14.01 -5.03
N TYR A 40 10.37 -12.78 -5.27
CA TYR A 40 9.68 -11.88 -6.18
C TYR A 40 10.60 -11.34 -7.28
N ILE A 41 10.20 -11.56 -8.53
CA ILE A 41 10.83 -11.02 -9.74
C ILE A 41 9.88 -9.96 -10.32
N PRO A 42 10.19 -8.66 -10.15
CA PRO A 42 9.29 -7.59 -10.56
C PRO A 42 9.30 -7.39 -12.07
N MET A 43 8.17 -7.66 -12.72
CA MET A 43 7.97 -7.52 -14.17
C MET A 43 6.75 -6.65 -14.52
N GLY A 44 6.19 -5.96 -13.55
CA GLY A 44 5.08 -5.02 -13.73
C GLY A 44 5.56 -3.61 -14.10
N THR A 45 4.60 -2.71 -14.25
CA THR A 45 4.86 -1.29 -14.61
C THR A 45 5.41 -0.50 -13.42
N THR A 46 4.83 -0.64 -12.24
CA THR A 46 5.16 0.16 -11.05
C THR A 46 6.09 -0.59 -10.10
N ASN A 47 5.70 -1.80 -9.69
CA ASN A 47 6.44 -2.68 -8.77
C ASN A 47 6.78 -1.97 -7.45
N ASP A 48 5.77 -1.41 -6.79
CA ASP A 48 5.92 -0.63 -5.55
C ASP A 48 6.51 -1.46 -4.41
N VAL A 49 6.05 -2.70 -4.26
CA VAL A 49 6.59 -3.63 -3.25
C VAL A 49 8.07 -3.92 -3.50
N ALA A 50 8.47 -4.17 -4.75
CA ALA A 50 9.86 -4.40 -5.09
C ALA A 50 10.73 -3.17 -4.83
N SER A 51 10.23 -1.97 -5.11
CA SER A 51 10.90 -0.70 -4.83
C SER A 51 11.09 -0.49 -3.33
N THR A 52 10.07 -0.77 -2.53
CA THR A 52 10.10 -0.65 -1.07
C THR A 52 11.10 -1.64 -0.46
N LEU A 53 11.13 -2.88 -0.95
CA LEU A 53 12.08 -3.91 -0.51
C LEU A 53 13.49 -3.73 -1.08
N GLY A 54 13.71 -2.78 -1.99
CA GLY A 54 15.00 -2.58 -2.65
C GLY A 54 15.42 -3.77 -3.52
N LEU A 55 14.46 -4.45 -4.14
CA LEU A 55 14.75 -5.59 -5.02
C LEU A 55 15.34 -5.12 -6.35
N PRO A 56 16.21 -5.93 -6.97
CA PRO A 56 16.76 -5.64 -8.29
C PRO A 56 15.65 -5.50 -9.34
N LYS A 57 15.78 -4.49 -10.22
CA LYS A 57 14.86 -4.30 -11.35
C LYS A 57 15.13 -5.27 -12.51
N ASN A 58 16.34 -5.79 -12.59
CA ASN A 58 16.72 -6.78 -13.59
C ASN A 58 16.26 -8.16 -13.14
N ALA A 59 15.57 -8.88 -14.02
CA ALA A 59 15.00 -10.19 -13.69
C ALA A 59 16.06 -11.24 -13.30
N THR A 60 17.23 -11.22 -13.94
CA THR A 60 18.33 -12.16 -13.65
C THR A 60 18.88 -11.90 -12.23
N ASP A 61 19.10 -10.64 -11.87
CA ASP A 61 19.62 -10.27 -10.55
C ASP A 61 18.58 -10.56 -9.47
N ALA A 62 17.28 -10.34 -9.77
CA ALA A 62 16.18 -10.68 -8.86
C ALA A 62 16.10 -12.21 -8.65
N ALA A 63 16.22 -13.01 -9.72
CA ALA A 63 16.26 -14.47 -9.63
C ALA A 63 17.47 -14.95 -8.81
N LEU A 64 18.64 -14.36 -9.04
CA LEU A 64 19.84 -14.66 -8.25
C LEU A 64 19.63 -14.36 -6.77
N ARG A 65 18.98 -13.23 -6.46
CA ARG A 65 18.65 -12.86 -5.08
C ARG A 65 17.73 -13.88 -4.40
N ILE A 66 16.80 -14.50 -5.12
CA ILE A 66 15.94 -15.57 -4.59
C ILE A 66 16.78 -16.78 -4.18
N VAL A 67 17.76 -17.17 -5.01
CA VAL A 67 18.56 -18.36 -4.77
C VAL A 67 19.63 -18.16 -3.69
N THR A 68 20.20 -16.96 -3.60
CA THR A 68 21.36 -16.67 -2.73
C THR A 68 21.01 -15.84 -1.49
N GLY A 69 19.81 -15.24 -1.47
CA GLY A 69 19.37 -14.35 -0.39
C GLY A 69 18.89 -15.11 0.85
N THR A 70 18.72 -14.36 1.91
CA THR A 70 18.08 -14.85 3.14
C THR A 70 16.66 -14.32 3.20
N PRO A 71 15.64 -15.15 3.45
CA PRO A 71 14.28 -14.70 3.67
C PRO A 71 14.19 -13.73 4.84
N THR A 72 13.37 -12.71 4.70
CA THR A 72 13.05 -11.74 5.75
C THR A 72 11.54 -11.73 6.00
N ALA A 73 11.14 -11.40 7.22
CA ALA A 73 9.73 -11.22 7.54
C ALA A 73 9.16 -10.05 6.75
N PHE A 74 7.92 -10.21 6.32
CA PHE A 74 7.17 -9.17 5.62
C PHE A 74 5.70 -9.26 6.05
N ASP A 75 5.16 -8.16 6.56
CA ASP A 75 3.82 -8.12 7.07
C ASP A 75 2.79 -8.06 5.96
N VAL A 76 1.71 -8.80 6.14
CA VAL A 76 0.60 -8.90 5.20
C VAL A 76 -0.67 -8.51 5.92
N GLY A 77 -1.36 -7.50 5.41
CA GLY A 77 -2.63 -7.06 5.97
C GLY A 77 -3.79 -7.92 5.48
N SER A 78 -4.73 -8.22 6.38
CA SER A 78 -5.99 -8.86 6.03
C SER A 78 -7.03 -7.81 5.66
N PHE A 79 -7.77 -8.07 4.59
CA PHE A 79 -8.86 -7.22 4.12
C PHE A 79 -10.13 -8.07 3.93
N GLY A 80 -10.99 -8.06 4.95
CA GLY A 80 -12.11 -9.00 5.03
C GLY A 80 -11.68 -10.43 5.27
N ASP A 81 -12.53 -11.40 4.92
CA ASP A 81 -12.36 -12.79 5.36
C ASP A 81 -11.29 -13.58 4.59
N GLN A 82 -11.02 -13.24 3.33
CA GLN A 82 -10.14 -14.02 2.47
C GLN A 82 -9.24 -13.18 1.54
N SER A 83 -9.22 -11.89 1.70
CA SER A 83 -8.39 -11.00 0.90
C SER A 83 -7.24 -10.45 1.72
N PHE A 84 -6.10 -10.29 1.07
CA PHE A 84 -4.89 -9.79 1.70
C PHE A 84 -4.26 -8.68 0.86
N PHE A 85 -3.60 -7.75 1.52
CA PHE A 85 -2.81 -6.73 0.84
C PHE A 85 -1.37 -6.73 1.34
N THR A 86 -0.45 -6.48 0.42
CA THR A 86 0.99 -6.44 0.66
C THR A 86 1.55 -5.02 0.67
N TYR A 87 0.79 -4.06 0.18
CA TYR A 87 1.26 -2.69 -0.02
C TYR A 87 0.32 -1.68 0.65
N VAL A 88 -0.91 -1.57 0.17
CA VAL A 88 -1.88 -0.61 0.70
C VAL A 88 -3.30 -1.13 0.54
N ALA A 89 -4.13 -0.86 1.56
CA ALA A 89 -5.58 -0.89 1.46
C ALA A 89 -6.09 0.52 1.75
N ALA A 90 -6.94 1.07 0.87
CA ALA A 90 -7.40 2.44 1.00
C ALA A 90 -8.85 2.59 0.56
N PHE A 91 -9.52 3.61 1.10
CA PHE A 91 -10.87 4.02 0.70
C PHE A 91 -10.96 5.54 0.55
N GLY A 92 -11.97 5.99 -0.17
CA GLY A 92 -12.33 7.40 -0.27
C GLY A 92 -11.72 8.12 -1.47
N ALA A 93 -11.67 9.44 -1.37
CA ALA A 93 -11.10 10.30 -2.39
C ALA A 93 -9.66 9.87 -2.71
N PHE A 94 -9.22 10.01 -3.93
CA PHE A 94 -7.88 9.62 -4.41
C PHE A 94 -7.67 8.14 -4.72
N THR A 95 -8.54 7.22 -4.34
CA THR A 95 -8.38 5.81 -4.71
C THR A 95 -8.51 5.60 -6.22
N ALA A 96 -9.34 6.38 -6.90
CA ALA A 96 -9.46 6.36 -8.37
C ALA A 96 -8.18 6.86 -9.09
N VAL A 97 -7.41 7.72 -8.44
CA VAL A 97 -6.17 8.29 -9.00
C VAL A 97 -5.02 7.28 -9.01
N SER A 98 -5.02 6.32 -8.11
CA SER A 98 -4.00 5.27 -8.03
C SER A 98 -4.01 4.32 -9.23
N TYR A 99 -5.11 4.25 -9.99
CA TYR A 99 -5.20 3.41 -11.19
C TYR A 99 -4.68 4.09 -12.46
N GLU A 100 -4.58 5.43 -12.47
CA GLU A 100 -4.00 6.19 -13.58
C GLU A 100 -2.65 6.76 -13.14
N THR A 101 -1.61 5.93 -13.17
CA THR A 101 -0.28 6.21 -12.63
C THR A 101 0.36 7.43 -13.30
N PRO A 102 0.54 8.56 -12.60
CA PRO A 102 1.47 9.59 -13.07
C PRO A 102 2.89 9.09 -12.86
N GLN A 103 3.65 8.95 -13.94
CA GLN A 103 5.06 8.51 -13.91
C GLN A 103 6.02 9.51 -13.21
N ASN A 104 5.49 10.59 -12.63
CA ASN A 104 6.27 11.65 -12.00
C ASN A 104 5.61 12.10 -10.68
N GLU A 105 6.35 12.05 -9.59
CA GLU A 105 5.93 12.42 -8.24
C GLU A 105 5.34 13.86 -8.17
N LYS A 106 5.90 14.81 -8.93
CA LYS A 106 5.38 16.18 -9.05
C LYS A 106 4.00 16.23 -9.71
N GLN A 107 3.70 15.27 -10.61
CA GLN A 107 2.39 15.19 -11.26
C GLN A 107 1.35 14.58 -10.31
N ALA A 108 1.74 13.59 -9.50
CA ALA A 108 0.87 13.01 -8.49
C ALA A 108 0.46 14.03 -7.43
N LEU A 109 1.42 14.80 -6.92
CA LEU A 109 1.18 15.88 -5.96
C LEU A 109 0.36 17.02 -6.57
N GLY A 110 0.64 17.41 -7.82
CA GLY A 110 -0.14 18.41 -8.55
C GLY A 110 -1.57 17.96 -8.81
N HIS A 111 -1.76 16.67 -9.12
CA HIS A 111 -3.08 16.08 -9.30
C HIS A 111 -3.86 15.99 -7.98
N LEU A 112 -3.20 15.64 -6.89
CA LEU A 112 -3.79 15.64 -5.55
C LEU A 112 -4.26 17.06 -5.16
N ALA A 113 -3.44 18.06 -5.34
CA ALA A 113 -3.81 19.46 -5.08
C ALA A 113 -4.99 19.91 -5.95
N TYR A 114 -5.01 19.52 -7.23
CA TYR A 114 -6.11 19.80 -8.14
C TYR A 114 -7.41 19.10 -7.73
N VAL A 115 -7.35 17.83 -7.32
CA VAL A 115 -8.51 17.08 -6.85
C VAL A 115 -9.04 17.70 -5.55
N LEU A 116 -8.17 18.05 -4.61
CA LEU A 116 -8.57 18.73 -3.37
C LEU A 116 -9.17 20.11 -3.63
N GLU A 117 -8.65 20.87 -4.59
CA GLU A 117 -9.22 22.14 -5.00
C GLU A 117 -10.57 21.97 -5.70
N ALA A 118 -10.72 20.96 -6.55
CA ALA A 118 -11.99 20.62 -7.19
C ALA A 118 -13.05 20.19 -6.18
N ILE A 119 -12.66 19.36 -5.18
CA ILE A 119 -13.49 18.96 -4.05
C ILE A 119 -13.94 20.18 -3.24
N GLY A 120 -13.04 21.13 -2.97
CA GLY A 120 -13.38 22.37 -2.24
C GLY A 120 -14.38 23.29 -2.95
N ARG A 121 -14.58 23.10 -4.24
CA ARG A 121 -15.58 23.84 -5.05
C ARG A 121 -16.93 23.10 -5.17
N LEU A 122 -16.97 21.83 -4.82
CA LEU A 122 -18.19 21.01 -4.88
C LEU A 122 -18.82 20.96 -3.48
N ASN A 123 -20.10 21.31 -3.40
CA ASN A 123 -20.88 21.32 -2.15
C ASN A 123 -21.17 19.91 -1.58
N SER A 124 -20.60 18.86 -2.15
CA SER A 124 -20.74 17.49 -1.66
C SER A 124 -19.41 16.75 -1.82
N ILE A 125 -18.69 16.59 -0.72
CA ILE A 125 -17.56 15.69 -0.62
C ILE A 125 -18.10 14.35 -0.13
N ASP A 126 -17.89 13.29 -0.89
CA ASP A 126 -18.17 11.94 -0.39
C ASP A 126 -17.27 11.68 0.81
N HIS A 127 -17.88 11.37 1.92
CA HIS A 127 -17.20 11.05 3.16
C HIS A 127 -17.71 9.73 3.73
N TYR A 128 -16.88 9.12 4.55
CA TYR A 128 -17.11 7.82 5.16
C TYR A 128 -17.07 7.97 6.66
N CYS A 129 -18.19 7.65 7.33
CA CYS A 129 -18.21 7.54 8.77
C CYS A 129 -17.48 6.25 9.15
N ALA A 130 -16.37 6.36 9.84
CA ALA A 130 -15.55 5.23 10.23
C ALA A 130 -15.20 5.25 11.71
N HIS A 131 -15.20 4.05 12.30
CA HIS A 131 -14.62 3.74 13.60
C HIS A 131 -13.33 2.95 13.36
N VAL A 132 -12.21 3.50 13.79
CA VAL A 132 -10.89 2.90 13.59
C VAL A 132 -10.29 2.57 14.94
N GLU A 133 -10.02 1.29 15.16
CA GLU A 133 -9.30 0.80 16.33
C GLU A 133 -7.83 0.55 15.96
N TYR A 134 -6.91 0.93 16.83
CA TYR A 134 -5.46 0.73 16.67
C TYR A 134 -4.81 0.53 18.03
N ASP A 135 -3.55 0.14 18.10
CA ASP A 135 -2.86 -0.19 19.35
C ASP A 135 -2.84 0.94 20.39
N GLY A 136 -2.88 2.18 19.95
CA GLY A 136 -2.90 3.37 20.81
C GLY A 136 -4.29 3.83 21.25
N GLY A 137 -5.39 3.21 20.75
CA GLY A 137 -6.75 3.60 21.07
C GLY A 137 -7.74 3.52 19.91
N THR A 138 -8.70 4.44 19.91
CA THR A 138 -9.73 4.49 18.87
C THR A 138 -9.88 5.89 18.32
N VAL A 139 -10.29 5.99 17.07
CA VAL A 139 -10.65 7.25 16.43
C VAL A 139 -11.94 7.11 15.64
N ASP A 140 -12.90 7.97 15.94
CA ASP A 140 -14.18 8.08 15.26
C ASP A 140 -14.24 9.35 14.43
N GLY A 141 -14.96 9.31 13.33
CA GLY A 141 -15.24 10.51 12.54
C GLY A 141 -15.61 10.26 11.10
N ASP A 142 -15.82 11.38 10.43
CA ASP A 142 -16.07 11.42 8.99
C ASP A 142 -14.74 11.68 8.28
N PHE A 143 -14.38 10.78 7.38
CA PHE A 143 -13.13 10.81 6.64
C PHE A 143 -13.39 10.89 5.14
N ILE A 144 -12.65 11.72 4.45
CA ILE A 144 -12.65 11.75 2.98
C ILE A 144 -11.66 10.74 2.39
N PHE A 145 -10.69 10.29 3.20
CA PHE A 145 -9.72 9.28 2.81
C PHE A 145 -9.25 8.50 4.04
N GLY A 146 -9.05 7.21 3.87
CA GLY A 146 -8.34 6.34 4.80
C GLY A 146 -7.46 5.35 4.05
N GLY A 147 -6.23 5.19 4.50
CA GLY A 147 -5.29 4.23 3.94
C GLY A 147 -4.45 3.58 5.02
N VAL A 148 -4.27 2.27 4.91
CA VAL A 148 -3.40 1.45 5.74
C VAL A 148 -2.34 0.85 4.82
N SER A 149 -1.07 1.00 5.14
CA SER A 149 0.01 0.53 4.28
C SER A 149 1.14 -0.14 5.05
N ASN A 150 1.79 -1.10 4.40
CA ASN A 150 3.08 -1.66 4.78
C ASN A 150 4.13 -1.12 3.81
N SER A 151 4.47 0.16 3.92
CA SER A 151 5.32 0.82 2.95
C SER A 151 5.85 2.15 3.45
N THR A 152 6.97 2.58 2.90
CA THR A 152 7.51 3.93 3.09
C THR A 152 6.71 5.02 2.35
N SER A 153 5.59 4.64 1.73
CA SER A 153 4.69 5.57 1.04
C SER A 153 3.25 5.16 1.27
N VAL A 154 2.43 6.04 1.80
CA VAL A 154 0.99 5.79 1.96
C VAL A 154 0.27 6.25 0.69
N ALA A 155 -0.27 5.27 -0.05
CA ALA A 155 -1.02 5.48 -1.30
C ALA A 155 -0.30 6.35 -2.35
N GLY A 156 1.03 6.39 -2.35
CA GLY A 156 1.83 7.25 -3.24
C GLY A 156 1.74 8.75 -2.93
N MET A 157 1.02 9.14 -1.90
CA MET A 157 0.75 10.55 -1.56
C MET A 157 1.67 11.08 -0.47
N VAL A 158 1.90 10.29 0.56
CA VAL A 158 2.69 10.68 1.73
C VAL A 158 3.90 9.77 1.81
N ARG A 159 5.11 10.36 1.82
CA ARG A 159 6.35 9.63 2.06
C ARG A 159 6.64 9.61 3.55
N LEU A 160 6.81 8.42 4.07
CA LEU A 160 7.26 8.22 5.43
C LEU A 160 8.79 8.10 5.47
N ARG A 161 9.37 8.57 6.54
CA ARG A 161 10.80 8.39 6.77
C ARG A 161 11.11 6.90 6.88
N LYS A 162 12.12 6.44 6.13
CA LYS A 162 12.50 5.02 6.09
C LYS A 162 12.92 4.44 7.44
N ASP A 163 13.35 5.28 8.35
CA ASP A 163 13.72 4.88 9.72
C ASP A 163 12.51 4.70 10.65
N LEU A 164 11.30 5.08 10.20
CA LEU A 164 10.04 4.91 10.94
C LEU A 164 9.19 3.74 10.43
N VAL A 165 9.59 3.09 9.35
CA VAL A 165 8.84 2.01 8.72
C VAL A 165 9.66 0.74 8.77
N SER A 166 9.10 -0.31 9.36
CA SER A 166 9.63 -1.66 9.33
C SER A 166 8.62 -2.59 8.68
N LEU A 167 9.00 -3.28 7.62
CA LEU A 167 8.08 -4.08 6.81
C LEU A 167 7.73 -5.44 7.43
N GLY A 168 8.23 -5.76 8.62
CA GLY A 168 8.05 -7.06 9.24
C GLY A 168 8.05 -6.98 10.78
N ASP A 169 7.49 -5.92 11.35
CA ASP A 169 7.38 -5.72 12.80
C ASP A 169 5.95 -5.93 13.34
N GLY A 170 5.02 -6.32 12.46
CA GLY A 170 3.61 -6.54 12.79
C GLY A 170 2.79 -5.25 12.85
N LEU A 171 3.33 -4.10 12.39
CA LEU A 171 2.66 -2.82 12.40
C LEU A 171 2.42 -2.31 10.98
N PHE A 172 1.41 -1.46 10.85
CA PHE A 172 1.05 -0.79 9.59
C PHE A 172 0.94 0.71 9.83
N GLU A 173 1.38 1.48 8.84
CA GLU A 173 1.16 2.93 8.83
C GLU A 173 -0.25 3.24 8.37
N THR A 174 -0.94 4.10 9.14
CA THR A 174 -2.31 4.50 8.82
C THR A 174 -2.39 6.01 8.60
N LEU A 175 -2.95 6.41 7.46
CA LEU A 175 -3.27 7.80 7.14
C LEU A 175 -4.77 7.98 7.06
N LEU A 176 -5.31 8.85 7.90
CA LEU A 176 -6.71 9.24 7.88
C LEU A 176 -6.83 10.74 7.60
N ILE A 177 -7.61 11.12 6.60
CA ILE A 177 -7.89 12.52 6.27
C ILE A 177 -9.35 12.79 6.62
N ARG A 178 -9.56 13.61 7.65
CA ARG A 178 -10.90 13.99 8.10
C ARG A 178 -11.62 14.84 7.05
N CYS A 179 -12.95 14.74 7.02
CA CYS A 179 -13.78 15.60 6.21
C CYS A 179 -13.57 17.07 6.64
N PRO A 180 -13.14 17.96 5.72
CA PRO A 180 -12.95 19.36 6.06
C PRO A 180 -14.27 20.02 6.39
N GLN A 181 -14.33 20.75 7.50
CA GLN A 181 -15.52 21.47 7.95
C GLN A 181 -15.54 22.94 7.46
N GLN A 182 -14.36 23.47 7.12
CA GLN A 182 -14.18 24.85 6.69
C GLN A 182 -13.14 24.92 5.58
N PHE A 183 -13.19 25.99 4.77
CA PHE A 183 -12.20 26.24 3.70
C PHE A 183 -10.74 26.23 4.18
N GLY A 184 -10.49 26.69 5.40
CA GLY A 184 -9.16 26.69 6.01
C GLY A 184 -8.60 25.28 6.29
N ASP A 185 -9.45 24.31 6.52
CA ASP A 185 -9.03 22.93 6.79
C ASP A 185 -8.47 22.28 5.53
N LEU A 186 -9.06 22.57 4.37
CA LEU A 186 -8.60 22.06 3.09
C LEU A 186 -7.17 22.53 2.79
N SER A 187 -6.88 23.82 3.01
CA SER A 187 -5.55 24.36 2.84
C SER A 187 -4.52 23.73 3.78
N ARG A 188 -4.92 23.39 5.02
CA ARG A 188 -4.06 22.69 5.97
C ARG A 188 -3.79 21.26 5.55
N ILE A 189 -4.80 20.53 5.04
CA ILE A 189 -4.66 19.17 4.51
C ILE A 189 -3.67 19.18 3.34
N ILE A 190 -3.86 20.08 2.37
CA ILE A 190 -2.96 20.22 1.21
C ILE A 190 -1.53 20.52 1.68
N SER A 191 -1.36 21.49 2.57
CA SER A 191 -0.04 21.83 3.10
C SER A 191 0.61 20.69 3.87
N GLY A 192 -0.17 19.93 4.65
CA GLY A 192 0.31 18.78 5.40
C GLY A 192 0.79 17.64 4.51
N VAL A 193 0.12 17.41 3.38
CA VAL A 193 0.50 16.37 2.40
C VAL A 193 1.70 16.82 1.54
N LEU A 194 1.81 18.12 1.22
CA LEU A 194 2.88 18.65 0.36
C LEU A 194 4.22 18.92 1.09
N ASN A 195 4.20 19.07 2.41
CA ASN A 195 5.37 19.49 3.19
C ASN A 195 6.01 18.36 4.02
N GLN A 196 5.79 17.10 3.63
CA GLN A 196 6.42 15.93 4.27
C GLN A 196 7.64 15.41 3.53
#